data_5f8921042fc62ecde861bbdd0f17ffaf
#
_entry.id   5f8921042fc62ecde861bbdd0f17ffaf
#
_cell.length_a   1.000
_cell.length_b   1.000
_cell.length_c   1.000
_cell.angle_alpha   90.00
_cell.angle_beta   90.00
_cell.angle_gamma   90.00
#
_symmetry.space_group_name_H-M   'P 1'
#
loop_
_entity.id
_entity.type
_entity.pdbx_description
1 polymer ?
#
loop_
_entity_poly.entity_id
_entity_poly.type
_entity_poly.pdbx_seq_one_letter_code
_entity_poly.pdbx_strand_id
1 'polypeptide(L)'
;MLNGGHDDPASIRIRAGALTARIEAGALRTIQAGGIEAVRQVYAAVRDHNWSTIPGELTDIDLEQSDDGVRYAYTSTHRSGDVHFVWHGEIIGSSRDNTLTFIFDGEAKSDFRANRVGFCVLHPGDIAGQPCTILHTDGASEEAGFPADIMPHQPFFDVRAITHETANGARVTVTMEGDTFETEDQRNWTDASFKTYCTPLALPYPRMIAAGTRIRQVVTISAVMPPDAPSVTSDDDDDAQVVMTVTGATVPVPRIGLCVNADGAPITLSEAATLRTLRPAHLRLDLHPAAPDAHARYAQAASQARALDSGLLVALHLTDDADAELGRVADWTHEQDPPLDAWLIFKASSPGTPAALVNKARNVLSRFQVPVGSGTNGYFTELNRHRPDASGLDFVAYSVNPQVHAFDNASLVETLQTQGDTVRSAAAFTGKPVVVSPVTLHIRWNPNATSDDPPTPPGQLPRQVDTRQLSQFGAAWTLGSIKHLAEAGASAITYYELTGWLGVMERETGSPLPALFPSEPGQPYPLFDVLRSVNEFAGGTIRVMRSSAPLRAVGLVLERGGSMRIMLANFINDYVDVRIPGFLETTLEPYAVVIADGQSNG
;
A
#
# COMPACT_ATOMS: atom_id res chain seq x y z
N MET A 1 -6.61 15.32 15.31
CA MET A 1 -6.98 13.89 15.42
C MET A 1 -5.73 13.07 15.12
N LEU A 2 -5.38 12.08 15.96
CA LEU A 2 -4.11 11.34 15.81
C LEU A 2 -4.15 10.34 14.65
N ASN A 3 -5.16 9.46 14.63
CA ASN A 3 -5.25 8.31 13.72
C ASN A 3 -6.56 8.24 12.92
N GLY A 4 -7.32 9.32 12.83
CA GLY A 4 -8.59 9.34 12.10
C GLY A 4 -9.73 8.53 12.74
N GLY A 5 -9.58 8.08 14.00
CA GLY A 5 -10.54 7.21 14.68
C GLY A 5 -10.33 5.72 14.39
N HIS A 6 -9.18 5.34 13.84
CA HIS A 6 -8.79 3.94 13.58
C HIS A 6 -7.84 3.47 14.69
N ASP A 7 -8.39 2.93 15.76
CA ASP A 7 -7.58 2.40 16.85
C ASP A 7 -6.91 1.08 16.44
N ASP A 8 -5.68 0.89 16.93
CA ASP A 8 -4.97 -0.37 16.71
C ASP A 8 -5.62 -1.49 17.53
N PRO A 9 -5.68 -2.74 17.02
CA PRO A 9 -6.24 -3.85 17.76
C PRO A 9 -5.41 -4.15 19.02
N ALA A 10 -6.07 -4.66 20.06
CA ALA A 10 -5.36 -5.14 21.24
C ALA A 10 -4.40 -6.26 20.84
N SER A 11 -3.15 -6.16 21.30
CA SER A 11 -2.05 -7.06 20.95
C SER A 11 -1.56 -7.80 22.19
N ILE A 12 -1.39 -9.13 22.08
CA ILE A 12 -0.84 -9.98 23.14
C ILE A 12 0.52 -10.50 22.65
N ARG A 13 1.58 -10.16 23.36
CA ARG A 13 2.92 -10.69 23.06
C ARG A 13 3.06 -12.11 23.60
N ILE A 14 3.57 -13.01 22.78
CA ILE A 14 3.82 -14.41 23.12
C ILE A 14 5.27 -14.80 22.79
N ARG A 15 5.75 -15.84 23.48
CA ARG A 15 7.09 -16.40 23.27
C ARG A 15 7.06 -17.91 23.26
N ALA A 16 7.85 -18.51 22.35
CA ALA A 16 8.08 -19.94 22.24
C ALA A 16 9.58 -20.20 21.94
N GLY A 17 10.39 -20.18 22.98
CA GLY A 17 11.85 -20.30 22.87
C GLY A 17 12.48 -19.10 22.14
N ALA A 18 13.10 -19.34 20.98
CA ALA A 18 13.68 -18.30 20.14
C ALA A 18 12.65 -17.57 19.27
N LEU A 19 11.41 -18.06 19.19
CA LEU A 19 10.33 -17.42 18.48
C LEU A 19 9.57 -16.45 19.41
N THR A 20 9.32 -15.25 18.92
CA THR A 20 8.35 -14.29 19.50
C THR A 20 7.32 -13.92 18.48
N ALA A 21 6.11 -13.59 18.92
CA ALA A 21 5.03 -13.14 18.05
C ALA A 21 4.04 -12.27 18.83
N ARG A 22 3.10 -11.65 18.09
CA ARG A 22 1.92 -10.97 18.63
C ARG A 22 0.67 -11.71 18.21
N ILE A 23 -0.32 -11.80 19.10
CA ILE A 23 -1.68 -12.23 18.76
C ILE A 23 -2.53 -10.97 18.66
N GLU A 24 -3.10 -10.73 17.49
CA GLU A 24 -3.96 -9.59 17.19
C GLU A 24 -5.22 -10.09 16.48
N ALA A 25 -6.39 -9.81 17.04
CA ALA A 25 -7.68 -10.24 16.50
C ALA A 25 -7.72 -11.75 16.11
N GLY A 26 -7.06 -12.61 16.89
CA GLY A 26 -6.98 -14.06 16.66
C GLY A 26 -5.98 -14.50 15.59
N ALA A 27 -5.19 -13.59 15.02
CA ALA A 27 -4.10 -13.91 14.09
C ALA A 27 -2.73 -13.86 14.79
N LEU A 28 -1.76 -14.61 14.26
CA LEU A 28 -0.34 -14.41 14.61
C LEU A 28 0.24 -13.30 13.73
N ARG A 29 0.95 -12.36 14.34
CA ARG A 29 1.58 -11.24 13.63
C ARG A 29 3.00 -10.99 14.13
N THR A 30 3.86 -10.44 13.27
CA THR A 30 5.24 -10.07 13.58
C THR A 30 6.00 -11.23 14.24
N ILE A 31 5.99 -12.40 13.58
CA ILE A 31 6.66 -13.59 14.08
C ILE A 31 8.15 -13.43 13.81
N GLN A 32 8.96 -13.37 14.88
CA GLN A 32 10.40 -13.18 14.82
C GLN A 32 11.14 -14.44 15.27
N ALA A 33 12.31 -14.68 14.68
CA ALA A 33 13.28 -15.68 15.11
C ALA A 33 14.55 -14.95 15.60
N GLY A 34 14.81 -14.98 16.90
CA GLY A 34 15.95 -14.26 17.49
C GLY A 34 15.90 -12.75 17.23
N GLY A 35 14.73 -12.12 17.29
CA GLY A 35 14.53 -10.68 17.11
C GLY A 35 14.41 -10.22 15.65
N ILE A 36 14.59 -11.10 14.65
CA ILE A 36 14.45 -10.76 13.21
C ILE A 36 13.13 -11.32 12.69
N GLU A 37 12.35 -10.49 11.98
CA GLU A 37 11.08 -10.92 11.38
C GLU A 37 11.30 -12.08 10.41
N ALA A 38 10.59 -13.19 10.63
CA ALA A 38 10.66 -14.40 9.82
C ALA A 38 9.35 -14.64 9.06
N VAL A 39 8.21 -14.34 9.70
CA VAL A 39 6.89 -14.44 9.10
C VAL A 39 6.09 -13.22 9.55
N ARG A 40 5.51 -12.49 8.62
CA ARG A 40 4.76 -11.27 8.91
C ARG A 40 3.45 -11.55 9.61
N GLN A 41 2.69 -12.53 9.07
CA GLN A 41 1.38 -12.86 9.62
C GLN A 41 0.95 -14.28 9.26
N VAL A 42 0.19 -14.92 10.15
CA VAL A 42 -0.62 -16.10 9.85
C VAL A 42 -2.04 -15.83 10.30
N TYR A 43 -2.99 -15.86 9.38
CA TYR A 43 -4.39 -15.63 9.65
C TYR A 43 -5.28 -16.56 8.84
N ALA A 44 -6.53 -16.76 9.28
CA ALA A 44 -7.53 -17.50 8.53
C ALA A 44 -8.53 -16.53 7.89
N ALA A 45 -8.92 -16.81 6.64
CA ALA A 45 -9.90 -16.04 5.90
C ALA A 45 -11.10 -16.91 5.51
N VAL A 46 -12.31 -16.36 5.65
CA VAL A 46 -13.55 -16.87 5.05
C VAL A 46 -13.95 -15.87 3.97
N ARG A 47 -13.78 -16.23 2.68
CA ARG A 47 -14.09 -15.36 1.56
C ARG A 47 -15.31 -15.85 0.80
N ASP A 48 -16.29 -14.98 0.65
CA ASP A 48 -17.50 -15.24 -0.11
C ASP A 48 -17.24 -15.40 -1.61
N HIS A 49 -18.31 -15.60 -2.37
CA HIS A 49 -18.25 -15.74 -3.83
C HIS A 49 -17.83 -14.47 -4.59
N ASN A 50 -17.81 -13.31 -3.93
CA ASN A 50 -17.37 -12.03 -4.48
C ASN A 50 -15.98 -11.59 -3.97
N TRP A 51 -15.22 -12.49 -3.33
CA TRP A 51 -13.92 -12.23 -2.70
C TRP A 51 -13.96 -11.33 -1.46
N SER A 52 -15.14 -10.97 -0.94
CA SER A 52 -15.24 -10.25 0.32
C SER A 52 -14.80 -11.14 1.46
N THR A 53 -13.92 -10.63 2.33
CA THR A 53 -13.57 -11.32 3.58
C THR A 53 -14.66 -11.07 4.60
N ILE A 54 -15.30 -12.14 5.07
CA ILE A 54 -16.33 -12.07 6.11
C ILE A 54 -15.65 -11.92 7.46
N PRO A 55 -15.89 -10.85 8.23
CA PRO A 55 -15.30 -10.68 9.56
C PRO A 55 -15.71 -11.82 10.51
N GLY A 56 -14.79 -12.23 11.37
CA GLY A 56 -15.05 -13.21 12.44
C GLY A 56 -15.29 -12.51 13.78
N GLU A 57 -16.33 -12.92 14.49
CA GLU A 57 -16.54 -12.57 15.88
C GLU A 57 -15.84 -13.60 16.77
N LEU A 58 -14.93 -13.16 17.65
CA LEU A 58 -14.17 -14.03 18.54
C LEU A 58 -14.88 -14.18 19.87
N THR A 59 -15.07 -15.43 20.30
CA THR A 59 -15.63 -15.81 21.59
C THR A 59 -14.81 -16.92 22.25
N ASP A 60 -15.11 -17.26 23.49
CA ASP A 60 -14.47 -18.37 24.24
C ASP A 60 -12.94 -18.28 24.25
N ILE A 61 -12.42 -17.07 24.42
CA ILE A 61 -10.97 -16.81 24.41
C ILE A 61 -10.36 -17.36 25.70
N ASP A 62 -9.33 -18.20 25.55
CA ASP A 62 -8.56 -18.80 26.62
C ASP A 62 -7.06 -18.64 26.33
N LEU A 63 -6.30 -18.13 27.31
CA LEU A 63 -4.86 -17.91 27.21
C LEU A 63 -4.13 -18.53 28.40
N GLU A 64 -3.26 -19.47 28.11
CA GLU A 64 -2.32 -20.03 29.07
C GLU A 64 -0.89 -19.71 28.60
N GLN A 65 -0.07 -19.10 29.47
CA GLN A 65 1.31 -18.76 29.17
C GLN A 65 2.23 -19.14 30.32
N SER A 66 3.34 -19.80 30.00
CA SER A 66 4.36 -20.25 30.94
C SER A 66 5.75 -20.17 30.30
N ASP A 67 6.80 -20.48 31.08
CA ASP A 67 8.18 -20.58 30.56
C ASP A 67 8.34 -21.69 29.51
N ASP A 68 7.53 -22.76 29.58
CA ASP A 68 7.56 -23.90 28.66
C ASP A 68 6.88 -23.60 27.33
N GLY A 69 5.97 -22.62 27.30
CA GLY A 69 5.24 -22.25 26.08
C GLY A 69 3.96 -21.47 26.30
N VAL A 70 3.16 -21.40 25.26
CA VAL A 70 1.90 -20.66 25.21
C VAL A 70 0.82 -21.50 24.56
N ARG A 71 -0.41 -21.37 25.05
CA ARG A 71 -1.63 -21.87 24.42
C ARG A 71 -2.65 -20.73 24.39
N TYR A 72 -3.14 -20.38 23.19
CA TYR A 72 -4.22 -19.43 22.98
C TYR A 72 -5.29 -20.08 22.13
N ALA A 73 -6.49 -20.16 22.66
CA ALA A 73 -7.62 -20.80 21.98
C ALA A 73 -8.84 -19.88 21.93
N TYR A 74 -9.65 -20.00 20.89
CA TYR A 74 -10.86 -19.20 20.71
C TYR A 74 -11.83 -19.86 19.70
N THR A 75 -13.06 -19.39 19.69
CA THR A 75 -14.05 -19.69 18.66
C THR A 75 -14.24 -18.45 17.79
N SER A 76 -14.22 -18.60 16.45
CA SER A 76 -14.52 -17.52 15.51
C SER A 76 -15.80 -17.84 14.73
N THR A 77 -16.74 -16.89 14.72
CA THR A 77 -18.02 -17.04 14.03
C THR A 77 -18.13 -16.00 12.91
N HIS A 78 -18.30 -16.47 11.67
CA HIS A 78 -18.46 -15.65 10.48
C HIS A 78 -19.90 -15.69 9.99
N ARG A 79 -20.57 -14.52 9.87
CA ARG A 79 -21.95 -14.41 9.41
C ARG A 79 -22.11 -13.24 8.45
N SER A 80 -22.60 -13.53 7.24
CA SER A 80 -22.98 -12.51 6.26
C SER A 80 -23.82 -13.15 5.15
N GLY A 81 -25.03 -12.65 4.91
CA GLY A 81 -25.93 -13.24 3.91
C GLY A 81 -26.20 -14.71 4.18
N ASP A 82 -25.87 -15.58 3.23
CA ASP A 82 -25.96 -17.04 3.32
C ASP A 82 -24.77 -17.68 4.05
N VAL A 83 -23.68 -16.93 4.28
CA VAL A 83 -22.50 -17.44 4.97
C VAL A 83 -22.73 -17.57 6.46
N HIS A 84 -22.62 -18.80 6.98
CA HIS A 84 -22.50 -19.09 8.40
C HIS A 84 -21.43 -20.18 8.59
N PHE A 85 -20.23 -19.74 8.99
CA PHE A 85 -19.08 -20.61 9.22
C PHE A 85 -18.54 -20.38 10.62
N VAL A 86 -18.27 -21.46 11.37
CA VAL A 86 -17.72 -21.41 12.73
C VAL A 86 -16.47 -22.26 12.77
N TRP A 87 -15.39 -21.74 13.35
CA TRP A 87 -14.17 -22.51 13.54
C TRP A 87 -13.53 -22.25 14.90
N HIS A 88 -12.83 -23.26 15.38
CA HIS A 88 -12.03 -23.20 16.57
C HIS A 88 -10.57 -22.93 16.18
N GLY A 89 -10.00 -21.86 16.73
CA GLY A 89 -8.61 -21.48 16.56
C GLY A 89 -7.80 -21.90 17.77
N GLU A 90 -6.63 -22.52 17.56
CA GLU A 90 -5.72 -22.83 18.65
C GLU A 90 -4.28 -22.52 18.21
N ILE A 91 -3.60 -21.67 18.98
CA ILE A 91 -2.19 -21.32 18.79
C ILE A 91 -1.41 -21.95 19.95
N ILE A 92 -0.44 -22.80 19.60
CA ILE A 92 0.40 -23.53 20.58
C ILE A 92 1.86 -23.18 20.31
N GLY A 93 2.56 -22.65 21.33
CA GLY A 93 3.99 -22.42 21.29
C GLY A 93 4.74 -23.39 22.19
N SER A 94 5.86 -23.96 21.71
CA SER A 94 6.79 -24.79 22.47
C SER A 94 8.15 -24.11 22.56
N SER A 95 8.53 -23.70 23.80
CA SER A 95 9.84 -23.11 24.04
C SER A 95 10.98 -24.10 23.85
N ARG A 96 10.72 -25.40 24.12
CA ARG A 96 11.70 -26.48 23.95
C ARG A 96 12.09 -26.69 22.48
N ASP A 97 11.10 -26.61 21.59
CA ASP A 97 11.26 -26.99 20.19
C ASP A 97 11.39 -25.76 19.28
N ASN A 98 11.27 -24.53 19.81
CA ASN A 98 11.20 -23.27 19.06
C ASN A 98 10.13 -23.35 17.95
N THR A 99 8.89 -23.71 18.34
CA THR A 99 7.78 -23.86 17.40
C THR A 99 6.57 -23.05 17.81
N LEU A 100 5.86 -22.53 16.80
CA LEU A 100 4.52 -21.98 16.91
C LEU A 100 3.62 -22.76 15.94
N THR A 101 2.55 -23.38 16.46
CA THR A 101 1.56 -24.13 15.67
C THR A 101 0.22 -23.43 15.77
N PHE A 102 -0.38 -23.12 14.60
CA PHE A 102 -1.72 -22.55 14.53
C PHE A 102 -2.66 -23.54 13.86
N ILE A 103 -3.72 -23.94 14.57
CA ILE A 103 -4.73 -24.91 14.15
C ILE A 103 -6.02 -24.16 13.83
N PHE A 104 -6.59 -24.48 12.67
CA PHE A 104 -7.91 -24.08 12.21
C PHE A 104 -8.78 -25.33 12.08
N ASP A 105 -9.86 -25.45 12.86
CA ASP A 105 -10.82 -26.56 12.79
C ASP A 105 -12.24 -25.98 12.69
N GLY A 106 -12.78 -25.96 11.48
CA GLY A 106 -14.01 -25.26 11.16
C GLY A 106 -15.11 -26.14 10.58
N GLU A 107 -16.35 -25.66 10.70
CA GLU A 107 -17.56 -26.31 10.18
C GLU A 107 -18.51 -25.28 9.58
N ALA A 108 -18.98 -25.54 8.37
CA ALA A 108 -20.06 -24.80 7.74
C ALA A 108 -21.40 -25.08 8.46
N LYS A 109 -22.08 -24.04 8.92
CA LYS A 109 -23.37 -24.13 9.59
C LYS A 109 -24.55 -23.85 8.64
N SER A 110 -24.28 -23.44 7.42
CA SER A 110 -25.23 -23.24 6.32
C SER A 110 -24.61 -23.69 5.00
N ASP A 111 -25.42 -23.83 3.96
CA ASP A 111 -24.95 -23.95 2.58
C ASP A 111 -24.59 -22.56 2.07
N PHE A 112 -23.38 -22.39 1.54
CA PHE A 112 -22.96 -21.13 0.94
C PHE A 112 -21.90 -21.32 -0.15
N ARG A 113 -21.75 -20.32 -1.03
CA ARG A 113 -20.66 -20.30 -2.02
C ARG A 113 -19.50 -19.48 -1.51
N ALA A 114 -18.30 -20.06 -1.58
CA ALA A 114 -17.06 -19.42 -1.16
C ALA A 114 -15.99 -19.53 -2.25
N ASN A 115 -15.19 -18.48 -2.35
CA ASN A 115 -13.99 -18.52 -3.18
C ASN A 115 -12.87 -19.24 -2.42
N ARG A 116 -12.65 -18.92 -1.16
CA ARG A 116 -11.58 -19.50 -0.31
C ARG A 116 -12.01 -19.54 1.15
N VAL A 117 -11.60 -20.61 1.86
CA VAL A 117 -11.72 -20.73 3.32
C VAL A 117 -10.47 -21.41 3.85
N GLY A 118 -9.71 -20.74 4.72
CA GLY A 118 -8.55 -21.31 5.37
C GLY A 118 -7.40 -20.32 5.57
N PHE A 119 -6.21 -20.85 5.83
CA PHE A 119 -5.04 -20.09 6.19
C PHE A 119 -4.42 -19.30 5.03
N CYS A 120 -3.89 -18.13 5.42
CA CYS A 120 -2.94 -17.32 4.67
C CYS A 120 -1.70 -17.11 5.55
N VAL A 121 -0.53 -17.31 4.98
CA VAL A 121 0.77 -17.02 5.58
C VAL A 121 1.42 -15.89 4.80
N LEU A 122 1.74 -14.79 5.45
CA LEU A 122 2.45 -13.66 4.85
C LEU A 122 3.93 -13.74 5.22
N HIS A 123 4.77 -13.95 4.23
CA HIS A 123 6.22 -13.82 4.39
C HIS A 123 6.62 -12.36 4.18
N PRO A 124 7.58 -11.79 4.95
CA PRO A 124 7.93 -10.37 4.86
C PRO A 124 8.49 -10.00 3.48
N GLY A 125 8.24 -8.75 3.04
CA GLY A 125 8.64 -8.29 1.71
C GLY A 125 10.15 -8.12 1.55
N ASP A 126 10.90 -7.95 2.64
CA ASP A 126 12.36 -7.76 2.64
C ASP A 126 13.18 -9.05 2.34
N ILE A 127 12.52 -10.21 2.32
CA ILE A 127 13.14 -11.47 1.83
C ILE A 127 13.17 -11.57 0.30
N ALA A 128 12.71 -10.55 -0.43
CA ALA A 128 12.80 -10.51 -1.89
C ALA A 128 14.24 -10.72 -2.38
N GLY A 129 14.43 -11.63 -3.32
CA GLY A 129 15.74 -12.05 -3.83
C GLY A 129 16.48 -13.06 -2.96
N GLN A 130 15.97 -13.43 -1.78
CA GLN A 130 16.61 -14.41 -0.90
C GLN A 130 16.31 -15.84 -1.35
N PRO A 131 17.28 -16.78 -1.18
CA PRO A 131 17.07 -18.18 -1.46
C PRO A 131 16.07 -18.81 -0.49
N CYS A 132 15.34 -19.80 -0.96
CA CYS A 132 14.46 -20.64 -0.14
C CYS A 132 14.42 -22.07 -0.69
N THR A 133 13.99 -23.01 0.15
CA THR A 133 13.70 -24.38 -0.24
C THR A 133 12.20 -24.60 -0.15
N ILE A 134 11.58 -25.11 -1.21
CA ILE A 134 10.16 -25.45 -1.27
C ILE A 134 10.03 -26.96 -1.14
N LEU A 135 9.25 -27.43 -0.18
CA LEU A 135 8.78 -28.81 -0.12
C LEU A 135 7.38 -28.88 -0.75
N HIS A 136 7.22 -29.69 -1.79
CA HIS A 136 5.95 -29.88 -2.48
C HIS A 136 5.07 -30.94 -1.81
N THR A 137 3.80 -30.97 -2.20
CA THR A 137 2.80 -31.91 -1.65
C THR A 137 3.09 -33.37 -2.01
N ASP A 138 3.83 -33.63 -3.10
CA ASP A 138 4.29 -34.96 -3.51
C ASP A 138 5.58 -35.41 -2.79
N GLY A 139 6.17 -34.56 -1.95
CA GLY A 139 7.41 -34.81 -1.22
C GLY A 139 8.68 -34.41 -1.95
N ALA A 140 8.60 -33.90 -3.18
CA ALA A 140 9.75 -33.34 -3.89
C ALA A 140 10.23 -32.05 -3.19
N SER A 141 11.55 -31.81 -3.22
CA SER A 141 12.18 -30.60 -2.70
C SER A 141 12.80 -29.80 -3.85
N GLU A 142 12.54 -28.51 -3.88
CA GLU A 142 13.06 -27.58 -4.88
C GLU A 142 13.86 -26.46 -4.19
N GLU A 143 15.09 -26.22 -4.66
CA GLU A 143 15.84 -25.02 -4.32
C GLU A 143 15.35 -23.87 -5.20
N ALA A 144 14.82 -22.84 -4.57
CA ALA A 144 14.17 -21.70 -5.22
C ALA A 144 14.64 -20.37 -4.62
N GLY A 145 14.01 -19.28 -4.99
CA GLY A 145 14.23 -17.96 -4.40
C GLY A 145 12.98 -17.10 -4.48
N PHE A 146 12.75 -16.30 -3.45
CA PHE A 146 11.72 -15.28 -3.52
C PHE A 146 12.06 -14.29 -4.63
N PRO A 147 11.14 -13.94 -5.53
CA PRO A 147 11.43 -13.04 -6.64
C PRO A 147 11.95 -11.68 -6.17
N ALA A 148 13.06 -11.19 -6.74
CA ALA A 148 13.58 -9.86 -6.47
C ALA A 148 12.66 -8.80 -7.07
N ASP A 149 12.38 -8.91 -8.39
CA ASP A 149 11.36 -8.11 -9.05
C ASP A 149 9.97 -8.69 -8.82
N ILE A 150 8.94 -7.85 -8.81
CA ILE A 150 7.57 -8.29 -8.55
C ILE A 150 7.07 -9.19 -9.68
N MET A 151 6.77 -10.45 -9.36
CA MET A 151 6.22 -11.39 -10.33
C MET A 151 4.73 -11.16 -10.57
N PRO A 152 4.26 -11.16 -11.84
CA PRO A 152 2.84 -10.95 -12.15
C PRO A 152 1.95 -12.14 -11.77
N HIS A 153 2.53 -13.33 -11.60
CA HIS A 153 1.87 -14.60 -11.31
C HIS A 153 2.53 -15.29 -10.11
N GLN A 154 1.94 -16.40 -9.66
CA GLN A 154 2.42 -17.18 -8.52
C GLN A 154 3.85 -17.70 -8.76
N PRO A 155 4.82 -17.41 -7.88
CA PRO A 155 6.17 -17.97 -7.95
C PRO A 155 6.24 -19.43 -7.52
N PHE A 156 5.39 -19.89 -6.58
CA PHE A 156 5.45 -21.25 -6.03
C PHE A 156 4.08 -21.91 -6.02
N PHE A 157 4.05 -23.18 -6.44
CA PHE A 157 2.83 -24.00 -6.53
C PHE A 157 2.99 -25.28 -5.70
N ASP A 158 1.88 -25.93 -5.37
CA ASP A 158 1.82 -27.21 -4.66
C ASP A 158 2.67 -27.24 -3.38
N VAL A 159 2.65 -26.14 -2.65
CA VAL A 159 3.51 -25.90 -1.50
C VAL A 159 2.99 -26.63 -0.27
N ARG A 160 3.88 -27.43 0.37
CA ARG A 160 3.69 -28.01 1.69
C ARG A 160 4.52 -27.30 2.76
N ALA A 161 5.76 -26.90 2.43
CA ALA A 161 6.58 -26.09 3.34
C ALA A 161 7.50 -25.15 2.57
N ILE A 162 7.83 -24.04 3.21
CA ILE A 162 8.85 -23.08 2.76
C ILE A 162 9.89 -22.94 3.87
N THR A 163 11.18 -23.14 3.50
CA THR A 163 12.31 -22.89 4.39
C THR A 163 13.17 -21.76 3.86
N HIS A 164 13.50 -20.80 4.71
CA HIS A 164 14.42 -19.70 4.37
C HIS A 164 15.29 -19.33 5.58
N GLU A 165 16.29 -18.48 5.36
CA GLU A 165 17.16 -17.97 6.43
C GLU A 165 16.87 -16.49 6.67
N THR A 166 16.85 -16.09 7.94
CA THR A 166 16.77 -14.69 8.36
C THR A 166 18.14 -14.03 8.42
N ALA A 167 18.21 -12.70 8.51
CA ALA A 167 19.47 -11.94 8.50
C ALA A 167 20.45 -12.32 9.63
N ASN A 168 19.97 -12.87 10.73
CA ASN A 168 20.80 -13.38 11.84
C ASN A 168 21.19 -14.86 11.68
N GLY A 169 20.92 -15.47 10.52
CA GLY A 169 21.24 -16.87 10.20
C GLY A 169 20.29 -17.90 10.82
N ALA A 170 19.15 -17.49 11.38
CA ALA A 170 18.14 -18.44 11.83
C ALA A 170 17.46 -19.09 10.61
N ARG A 171 17.40 -20.42 10.61
CA ARG A 171 16.70 -21.19 9.59
C ARG A 171 15.25 -21.41 10.02
N VAL A 172 14.32 -20.81 9.30
CA VAL A 172 12.89 -20.85 9.59
C VAL A 172 12.18 -21.72 8.56
N THR A 173 11.36 -22.65 9.04
CA THR A 173 10.50 -23.50 8.20
C THR A 173 9.05 -23.24 8.56
N VAL A 174 8.24 -22.94 7.54
CA VAL A 174 6.78 -22.83 7.64
C VAL A 174 6.16 -24.02 6.93
N THR A 175 5.52 -24.90 7.71
CA THR A 175 4.84 -26.10 7.19
C THR A 175 3.32 -25.88 7.21
N MET A 176 2.64 -26.26 6.15
CA MET A 176 1.19 -26.13 5.95
C MET A 176 0.57 -27.50 5.65
N GLU A 177 -0.54 -27.80 6.34
CA GLU A 177 -1.24 -29.09 6.23
C GLU A 177 -2.76 -28.86 6.09
N GLY A 178 -3.46 -29.84 5.50
CA GLY A 178 -4.93 -29.87 5.39
C GLY A 178 -5.49 -29.32 4.09
N ASP A 179 -4.64 -28.73 3.23
CA ASP A 179 -5.00 -28.30 1.88
C ASP A 179 -3.74 -28.22 1.02
N THR A 180 -3.86 -27.91 -0.27
CA THR A 180 -2.77 -27.51 -1.15
C THR A 180 -2.62 -26.00 -1.10
N PHE A 181 -1.38 -25.53 -1.00
CA PHE A 181 -1.06 -24.11 -0.95
C PHE A 181 -0.29 -23.67 -2.19
N GLU A 182 -0.42 -22.39 -2.53
CA GLU A 182 0.40 -21.71 -3.53
C GLU A 182 0.78 -20.34 -3.03
N THR A 183 1.87 -19.77 -3.54
CA THR A 183 2.36 -18.45 -3.12
C THR A 183 2.13 -17.43 -4.22
N GLU A 184 1.56 -16.27 -3.88
CA GLU A 184 1.51 -15.11 -4.75
C GLU A 184 2.47 -14.01 -4.26
N ASP A 185 3.02 -13.25 -5.19
CA ASP A 185 3.76 -12.03 -4.90
C ASP A 185 2.77 -10.89 -4.65
N GLN A 186 2.41 -10.70 -3.38
CA GLN A 186 1.37 -9.77 -2.98
C GLN A 186 1.80 -8.30 -3.12
N ARG A 187 3.11 -8.05 -3.38
CA ARG A 187 3.63 -6.72 -3.72
C ARG A 187 2.99 -6.15 -4.99
N ASN A 188 2.40 -6.99 -5.85
CA ASN A 188 1.55 -6.56 -6.97
C ASN A 188 0.43 -5.61 -6.53
N TRP A 189 -0.12 -5.79 -5.33
CA TRP A 189 -1.19 -4.96 -4.75
C TRP A 189 -0.68 -3.98 -3.70
N THR A 190 0.63 -3.74 -3.66
CA THR A 190 1.33 -2.91 -2.66
C THR A 190 1.37 -3.49 -1.25
N ASP A 191 0.92 -4.71 -1.01
CA ASP A 191 1.15 -5.38 0.28
C ASP A 191 2.62 -5.81 0.39
N ALA A 192 3.27 -5.53 1.51
CA ALA A 192 4.69 -5.85 1.69
C ALA A 192 4.89 -7.31 2.10
N SER A 193 4.46 -8.26 1.26
CA SER A 193 4.54 -9.68 1.57
C SER A 193 4.54 -10.57 0.32
N PHE A 194 5.03 -11.81 0.51
CA PHE A 194 4.69 -12.96 -0.32
C PHE A 194 3.64 -13.77 0.45
N LYS A 195 2.46 -13.99 -0.15
CA LYS A 195 1.36 -14.66 0.51
C LYS A 195 1.23 -16.10 0.04
N THR A 196 1.47 -17.04 0.95
CA THR A 196 1.15 -18.46 0.75
C THR A 196 -0.24 -18.73 1.29
N TYR A 197 -1.15 -19.24 0.46
CA TYR A 197 -2.56 -19.40 0.76
C TYR A 197 -3.15 -20.68 0.17
N CYS A 198 -4.26 -21.12 0.68
CA CYS A 198 -5.12 -22.18 0.14
C CYS A 198 -6.46 -21.58 -0.32
N THR A 199 -7.17 -22.18 -1.22
CA THR A 199 -6.95 -23.27 -2.13
C THR A 199 -6.41 -22.69 -3.45
N PRO A 200 -5.62 -23.43 -4.28
CA PRO A 200 -5.03 -22.91 -5.51
C PRO A 200 -6.04 -22.28 -6.47
N LEU A 201 -5.65 -21.20 -7.17
CA LEU A 201 -6.51 -20.49 -8.14
C LEU A 201 -6.88 -21.34 -9.36
N ALA A 202 -6.08 -22.36 -9.68
CA ALA A 202 -6.38 -23.30 -10.74
C ALA A 202 -7.62 -24.16 -10.47
N LEU A 203 -8.04 -24.29 -9.20
CA LEU A 203 -9.24 -25.01 -8.82
C LEU A 203 -10.48 -24.11 -8.95
N PRO A 204 -11.62 -24.66 -9.42
CA PRO A 204 -12.84 -23.89 -9.66
C PRO A 204 -13.31 -23.07 -8.46
N TYR A 205 -13.70 -21.83 -8.70
CA TYR A 205 -14.35 -20.96 -7.74
C TYR A 205 -15.45 -20.12 -8.42
N PRO A 206 -16.51 -19.68 -7.67
CA PRO A 206 -16.82 -20.08 -6.31
C PRO A 206 -17.26 -21.56 -6.23
N ARG A 207 -16.89 -22.22 -5.13
CA ARG A 207 -17.39 -23.58 -4.84
C ARG A 207 -18.52 -23.54 -3.83
N MET A 208 -19.45 -24.51 -3.92
CA MET A 208 -20.47 -24.73 -2.90
C MET A 208 -19.84 -25.44 -1.70
N ILE A 209 -20.03 -24.87 -0.51
CA ILE A 209 -19.73 -25.49 0.77
C ILE A 209 -21.05 -25.85 1.43
N ALA A 210 -21.32 -27.15 1.58
CA ALA A 210 -22.56 -27.62 2.18
C ALA A 210 -22.50 -27.52 3.73
N ALA A 211 -23.63 -27.31 4.37
CA ALA A 211 -23.75 -27.39 5.82
C ALA A 211 -23.20 -28.73 6.34
N GLY A 212 -22.46 -28.68 7.45
CA GLY A 212 -21.73 -29.84 8.01
C GLY A 212 -20.38 -30.13 7.38
N THR A 213 -19.96 -29.40 6.30
CA THR A 213 -18.61 -29.54 5.75
C THR A 213 -17.60 -29.08 6.78
N ARG A 214 -16.63 -29.95 7.07
CA ARG A 214 -15.50 -29.65 7.96
C ARG A 214 -14.25 -29.31 7.18
N ILE A 215 -13.52 -28.30 7.63
CA ILE A 215 -12.23 -27.86 7.07
C ILE A 215 -11.26 -27.78 8.24
N ARG A 216 -10.18 -28.57 8.19
CA ARG A 216 -9.12 -28.53 9.20
C ARG A 216 -7.78 -28.30 8.52
N GLN A 217 -7.06 -27.28 9.03
CA GLN A 217 -5.73 -26.92 8.52
C GLN A 217 -4.79 -26.64 9.69
N VAL A 218 -3.50 -26.81 9.46
CA VAL A 218 -2.47 -26.52 10.48
C VAL A 218 -1.31 -25.80 9.79
N VAL A 219 -0.85 -24.72 10.41
CA VAL A 219 0.40 -24.04 10.06
C VAL A 219 1.37 -24.16 11.22
N THR A 220 2.54 -24.71 10.97
CA THR A 220 3.62 -24.81 11.97
C THR A 220 4.84 -24.01 11.51
N ILE A 221 5.28 -23.09 12.36
CA ILE A 221 6.52 -22.32 12.17
C ILE A 221 7.55 -22.88 13.14
N SER A 222 8.71 -23.28 12.63
CA SER A 222 9.83 -23.76 13.42
C SER A 222 11.11 -22.98 13.11
N ALA A 223 11.94 -22.74 14.12
CA ALA A 223 13.20 -22.02 13.97
C ALA A 223 14.38 -22.81 14.52
N VAL A 224 15.45 -22.92 13.73
CA VAL A 224 16.74 -23.44 14.16
C VAL A 224 17.72 -22.28 14.18
N MET A 225 18.17 -21.92 15.40
CA MET A 225 19.12 -20.82 15.61
C MET A 225 20.55 -21.30 15.35
N PRO A 226 21.43 -20.46 14.76
CA PRO A 226 22.84 -20.76 14.68
C PRO A 226 23.45 -20.86 16.09
N PRO A 227 24.51 -21.69 16.28
CA PRO A 227 25.09 -21.93 17.62
C PRO A 227 25.55 -20.67 18.36
N ASP A 228 25.99 -19.65 17.63
CA ASP A 228 26.52 -18.40 18.17
C ASP A 228 25.49 -17.26 18.15
N ALA A 229 24.21 -17.57 17.92
CA ALA A 229 23.16 -16.53 17.93
C ALA A 229 23.07 -15.89 19.32
N PRO A 230 23.07 -14.56 19.42
CA PRO A 230 22.82 -13.89 20.69
C PRO A 230 21.45 -14.33 21.22
N SER A 231 21.40 -14.70 22.49
CA SER A 231 20.11 -14.96 23.14
C SER A 231 19.38 -13.62 23.27
N VAL A 232 18.28 -13.45 22.56
CA VAL A 232 17.38 -12.29 22.74
C VAL A 232 16.69 -12.50 24.09
N THR A 233 17.20 -11.83 25.11
CA THR A 233 16.73 -11.99 26.50
C THR A 233 15.85 -10.84 26.98
N SER A 234 15.66 -9.77 26.17
CA SER A 234 14.95 -8.59 26.64
C SER A 234 13.61 -8.40 25.92
N ASP A 235 12.60 -8.05 26.70
CA ASP A 235 11.31 -7.51 26.26
C ASP A 235 11.43 -6.07 25.71
N ASP A 236 12.66 -5.52 25.69
CA ASP A 236 12.98 -4.11 25.50
C ASP A 236 13.13 -3.66 24.03
N ASP A 237 12.95 -4.53 23.03
CA ASP A 237 13.14 -4.14 21.62
C ASP A 237 12.08 -3.14 21.14
N ASP A 238 10.89 -3.12 21.73
CA ASP A 238 9.85 -2.16 21.36
C ASP A 238 10.18 -0.73 21.84
N ASP A 239 10.98 -0.56 22.90
CA ASP A 239 11.41 0.73 23.45
C ASP A 239 12.79 1.18 22.93
N ALA A 240 13.45 0.35 22.12
CA ALA A 240 14.78 0.67 21.62
C ALA A 240 14.79 1.95 20.77
N GLN A 241 15.80 2.80 21.01
CA GLN A 241 16.04 4.01 20.22
C GLN A 241 16.20 3.67 18.72
N VAL A 242 15.41 4.30 17.86
CA VAL A 242 15.52 4.15 16.40
C VAL A 242 16.74 4.93 15.90
N VAL A 243 17.68 4.22 15.32
CA VAL A 243 18.88 4.82 14.72
C VAL A 243 18.63 5.00 13.21
N MET A 244 18.74 6.22 12.74
CA MET A 244 18.64 6.55 11.32
C MET A 244 19.99 6.92 10.76
N THR A 245 20.40 6.22 9.68
CA THR A 245 21.70 6.42 9.03
C THR A 245 21.50 7.09 7.68
N VAL A 246 22.09 8.29 7.51
CA VAL A 246 22.16 8.97 6.21
C VAL A 246 23.24 8.27 5.40
N THR A 247 22.90 7.81 4.20
CA THR A 247 23.85 7.15 3.29
C THR A 247 24.53 8.17 2.36
N GLY A 248 25.55 7.73 1.61
CA GLY A 248 26.16 8.56 0.55
C GLY A 248 25.34 8.61 -0.75
N ALA A 249 24.26 7.83 -0.86
CA ALA A 249 23.43 7.79 -2.07
C ALA A 249 22.48 8.98 -2.11
N THR A 250 22.31 9.56 -3.29
CA THR A 250 21.38 10.67 -3.54
C THR A 250 20.47 10.36 -4.73
N VAL A 251 19.24 10.86 -4.67
CA VAL A 251 18.27 10.80 -5.77
C VAL A 251 17.64 12.18 -5.98
N PRO A 252 17.16 12.53 -7.18
CA PRO A 252 16.42 13.77 -7.38
C PRO A 252 15.13 13.82 -6.55
N VAL A 253 14.73 14.99 -6.09
CA VAL A 253 13.39 15.20 -5.53
C VAL A 253 12.38 15.01 -6.65
N PRO A 254 11.40 14.08 -6.52
CA PRO A 254 10.38 13.86 -7.54
C PRO A 254 9.46 15.08 -7.68
N ARG A 255 8.86 15.23 -8.86
CA ARG A 255 7.84 16.26 -9.08
C ARG A 255 6.54 15.83 -8.38
N ILE A 256 6.08 16.57 -7.36
CA ILE A 256 4.86 16.24 -6.63
C ILE A 256 3.71 17.15 -7.05
N GLY A 257 2.60 16.53 -7.48
CA GLY A 257 1.38 17.19 -7.88
C GLY A 257 0.16 16.69 -7.12
N LEU A 258 -1.01 17.22 -7.47
CA LEU A 258 -2.33 16.88 -6.91
C LEU A 258 -3.29 16.48 -8.03
N CYS A 259 -4.40 15.79 -7.69
CA CYS A 259 -5.54 15.63 -8.61
C CYS A 259 -6.50 16.83 -8.48
N VAL A 260 -7.14 17.21 -9.59
CA VAL A 260 -8.33 18.05 -9.49
C VAL A 260 -9.46 17.28 -8.78
N ASN A 261 -10.42 17.98 -8.20
CA ASN A 261 -11.54 17.34 -7.51
C ASN A 261 -12.35 16.45 -8.48
N ALA A 262 -12.50 15.17 -8.14
CA ALA A 262 -13.19 14.18 -9.00
C ALA A 262 -14.68 14.51 -9.18
N ASP A 263 -15.32 15.13 -8.18
CA ASP A 263 -16.71 15.58 -8.24
C ASP A 263 -16.91 16.85 -9.11
N GLY A 264 -15.82 17.43 -9.63
CA GLY A 264 -15.86 18.64 -10.45
C GLY A 264 -16.10 19.94 -9.67
N ALA A 265 -16.08 19.90 -8.33
CA ALA A 265 -16.24 21.12 -7.55
C ALA A 265 -15.10 22.12 -7.83
N PRO A 266 -15.40 23.38 -8.13
CA PRO A 266 -14.39 24.42 -8.31
C PRO A 266 -13.75 24.77 -6.95
N ILE A 267 -12.53 25.30 -6.99
CA ILE A 267 -11.88 25.90 -5.82
C ILE A 267 -12.21 27.40 -5.75
N THR A 268 -12.36 27.92 -4.54
CA THR A 268 -12.54 29.36 -4.29
C THR A 268 -11.21 30.11 -4.43
N LEU A 269 -11.25 31.44 -4.44
CA LEU A 269 -10.05 32.27 -4.46
C LEU A 269 -9.19 32.08 -3.20
N SER A 270 -9.82 31.88 -2.05
CA SER A 270 -9.14 31.64 -0.78
C SER A 270 -8.47 30.25 -0.76
N GLU A 271 -9.20 29.21 -1.17
CA GLU A 271 -8.65 27.85 -1.33
C GLU A 271 -7.48 27.85 -2.32
N ALA A 272 -7.59 28.56 -3.46
CA ALA A 272 -6.52 28.70 -4.43
C ALA A 272 -5.28 29.40 -3.82
N ALA A 273 -5.47 30.45 -3.00
CA ALA A 273 -4.38 31.13 -2.33
C ALA A 273 -3.62 30.20 -1.36
N THR A 274 -4.35 29.37 -0.60
CA THR A 274 -3.78 28.35 0.30
C THR A 274 -3.06 27.28 -0.50
N LEU A 275 -3.71 26.67 -1.49
CA LEU A 275 -3.16 25.60 -2.33
C LEU A 275 -1.90 26.04 -3.10
N ARG A 276 -1.82 27.30 -3.54
CA ARG A 276 -0.63 27.86 -4.19
C ARG A 276 0.61 27.78 -3.30
N THR A 277 0.46 27.88 -1.98
CA THR A 277 1.59 27.76 -1.05
C THR A 277 2.22 26.37 -1.05
N LEU A 278 1.48 25.34 -1.44
CA LEU A 278 1.98 23.98 -1.61
C LEU A 278 2.90 23.85 -2.82
N ARG A 279 2.79 24.73 -3.83
CA ARG A 279 3.56 24.72 -5.09
C ARG A 279 3.47 23.38 -5.82
N PRO A 280 2.28 22.86 -6.12
CA PRO A 280 2.16 21.57 -6.80
C PRO A 280 2.80 21.66 -8.19
N ALA A 281 3.63 20.68 -8.54
CA ALA A 281 4.34 20.66 -9.83
C ALA A 281 3.36 20.48 -11.00
N HIS A 282 2.27 19.74 -10.77
CA HIS A 282 1.22 19.51 -11.74
C HIS A 282 -0.12 19.26 -11.05
N LEU A 283 -1.21 19.49 -11.81
CA LEU A 283 -2.54 19.00 -11.50
C LEU A 283 -2.89 17.87 -12.47
N ARG A 284 -3.35 16.73 -11.96
CA ARG A 284 -3.87 15.64 -12.77
C ARG A 284 -5.38 15.80 -12.97
N LEU A 285 -5.81 15.77 -14.23
CA LEU A 285 -7.21 15.68 -14.64
C LEU A 285 -7.47 14.30 -15.25
N ASP A 286 -8.37 13.50 -14.67
CA ASP A 286 -8.96 12.35 -15.36
C ASP A 286 -10.07 12.85 -16.28
N LEU A 287 -9.87 12.75 -17.59
CA LEU A 287 -10.77 13.27 -18.62
C LEU A 287 -11.34 12.14 -19.47
N HIS A 288 -12.68 12.06 -19.51
CA HIS A 288 -13.44 11.18 -20.39
C HIS A 288 -14.04 12.02 -21.53
N PRO A 289 -13.39 12.13 -22.70
CA PRO A 289 -13.83 13.07 -23.75
C PRO A 289 -15.23 12.79 -24.34
N ALA A 290 -15.77 11.58 -24.10
CA ALA A 290 -17.14 11.23 -24.46
C ALA A 290 -18.19 11.75 -23.46
N ALA A 291 -17.80 12.17 -22.27
CA ALA A 291 -18.73 12.65 -21.24
C ALA A 291 -19.32 14.03 -21.64
N PRO A 292 -20.61 14.29 -21.33
CA PRO A 292 -21.27 15.55 -21.72
C PRO A 292 -20.62 16.81 -21.13
N ASP A 293 -20.00 16.69 -19.93
CA ASP A 293 -19.37 17.79 -19.19
C ASP A 293 -17.85 17.89 -19.45
N ALA A 294 -17.28 17.04 -20.31
CA ALA A 294 -15.84 16.93 -20.52
C ALA A 294 -15.15 18.26 -20.86
N HIS A 295 -15.76 19.07 -21.74
CA HIS A 295 -15.22 20.38 -22.12
C HIS A 295 -15.19 21.35 -20.91
N ALA A 296 -16.27 21.40 -20.14
CA ALA A 296 -16.34 22.24 -18.95
C ALA A 296 -15.31 21.83 -17.89
N ARG A 297 -15.16 20.52 -17.65
CA ARG A 297 -14.14 19.99 -16.73
C ARG A 297 -12.72 20.31 -17.19
N TYR A 298 -12.46 20.20 -18.50
CA TYR A 298 -11.16 20.54 -19.07
C TYR A 298 -10.84 22.04 -18.88
N ALA A 299 -11.78 22.93 -19.23
CA ALA A 299 -11.63 24.37 -19.06
C ALA A 299 -11.44 24.77 -17.59
N GLN A 300 -12.18 24.16 -16.67
CA GLN A 300 -12.02 24.37 -15.23
C GLN A 300 -10.64 23.93 -14.75
N ALA A 301 -10.17 22.73 -15.13
CA ALA A 301 -8.85 22.23 -14.74
C ALA A 301 -7.72 23.12 -15.29
N ALA A 302 -7.83 23.60 -16.53
CA ALA A 302 -6.91 24.57 -17.11
C ALA A 302 -6.86 25.89 -16.31
N SER A 303 -8.02 26.39 -15.88
CA SER A 303 -8.11 27.59 -15.03
C SER A 303 -7.48 27.36 -13.65
N GLN A 304 -7.73 26.21 -13.02
CA GLN A 304 -7.16 25.85 -11.71
C GLN A 304 -5.65 25.71 -11.81
N ALA A 305 -5.12 25.05 -12.86
CA ALA A 305 -3.69 24.91 -13.08
C ALA A 305 -2.98 26.27 -13.18
N ARG A 306 -3.55 27.23 -13.93
CA ARG A 306 -3.04 28.60 -13.98
C ARG A 306 -3.11 29.31 -12.61
N ALA A 307 -4.23 29.16 -11.89
CA ALA A 307 -4.41 29.77 -10.57
C ALA A 307 -3.37 29.29 -9.55
N LEU A 308 -2.88 28.06 -9.69
CA LEU A 308 -1.92 27.44 -8.79
C LEU A 308 -0.47 27.46 -9.31
N ASP A 309 -0.19 28.11 -10.45
CA ASP A 309 1.12 28.07 -11.13
C ASP A 309 1.62 26.63 -11.38
N SER A 310 0.73 25.71 -11.72
CA SER A 310 1.00 24.29 -11.89
C SER A 310 0.87 23.88 -13.35
N GLY A 311 1.60 22.82 -13.76
CA GLY A 311 1.35 22.16 -15.03
C GLY A 311 0.03 21.38 -15.01
N LEU A 312 -0.55 21.10 -16.19
CA LEU A 312 -1.73 20.25 -16.32
C LEU A 312 -1.36 18.89 -16.92
N LEU A 313 -1.43 17.82 -16.13
CA LEU A 313 -1.28 16.44 -16.58
C LEU A 313 -2.68 15.89 -16.91
N VAL A 314 -2.94 15.61 -18.18
CA VAL A 314 -4.27 15.16 -18.64
C VAL A 314 -4.26 13.66 -18.87
N ALA A 315 -5.00 12.91 -18.06
CA ALA A 315 -5.24 11.48 -18.21
C ALA A 315 -6.49 11.26 -19.07
N LEU A 316 -6.28 10.91 -20.35
CA LEU A 316 -7.34 10.69 -21.33
C LEU A 316 -7.84 9.26 -21.28
N HIS A 317 -9.11 9.08 -20.98
CA HIS A 317 -9.82 7.80 -21.04
C HIS A 317 -10.56 7.68 -22.37
N LEU A 318 -9.89 7.10 -23.37
CA LEU A 318 -10.38 7.02 -24.74
C LEU A 318 -11.24 5.77 -24.96
N THR A 319 -12.37 5.95 -25.65
CA THR A 319 -13.28 4.88 -26.07
C THR A 319 -12.87 4.29 -27.43
N ASP A 320 -13.76 3.55 -28.07
CA ASP A 320 -13.54 3.08 -29.44
C ASP A 320 -13.64 4.21 -30.47
N ASP A 321 -14.26 5.35 -30.13
CA ASP A 321 -14.36 6.57 -30.96
C ASP A 321 -13.16 7.53 -30.77
N ALA A 322 -11.98 6.97 -30.52
CA ALA A 322 -10.78 7.72 -30.17
C ALA A 322 -10.39 8.81 -31.15
N ASP A 323 -10.69 8.65 -32.45
CA ASP A 323 -10.37 9.68 -33.47
C ASP A 323 -11.15 10.98 -33.24
N ALA A 324 -12.47 10.87 -33.05
CA ALA A 324 -13.31 12.02 -32.76
C ALA A 324 -13.01 12.63 -31.38
N GLU A 325 -12.72 11.78 -30.37
CA GLU A 325 -12.37 12.19 -29.01
C GLU A 325 -11.06 12.99 -29.00
N LEU A 326 -10.03 12.49 -29.67
CA LEU A 326 -8.74 13.18 -29.77
C LEU A 326 -8.84 14.50 -30.57
N GLY A 327 -9.68 14.53 -31.60
CA GLY A 327 -9.98 15.77 -32.32
C GLY A 327 -10.55 16.84 -31.41
N ARG A 328 -11.60 16.49 -30.64
CA ARG A 328 -12.22 17.41 -29.67
C ARG A 328 -11.22 17.90 -28.62
N VAL A 329 -10.44 16.99 -28.02
CA VAL A 329 -9.42 17.34 -27.02
C VAL A 329 -8.38 18.29 -27.59
N ALA A 330 -7.96 18.08 -28.83
CA ALA A 330 -7.00 18.97 -29.49
C ALA A 330 -7.59 20.38 -29.75
N ASP A 331 -8.86 20.46 -30.09
CA ASP A 331 -9.56 21.75 -30.27
C ASP A 331 -9.71 22.48 -28.94
N TRP A 332 -10.12 21.78 -27.86
CA TRP A 332 -10.21 22.34 -26.52
C TRP A 332 -8.85 22.82 -25.99
N THR A 333 -7.78 22.06 -26.27
CA THR A 333 -6.41 22.45 -25.87
C THR A 333 -5.98 23.73 -26.58
N HIS A 334 -6.30 23.87 -27.86
CA HIS A 334 -6.03 25.10 -28.60
C HIS A 334 -6.85 26.30 -28.08
N GLU A 335 -8.13 26.07 -27.76
CA GLU A 335 -9.04 27.09 -27.23
C GLU A 335 -8.61 27.57 -25.85
N GLN A 336 -8.31 26.61 -24.94
CA GLN A 336 -8.04 26.90 -23.54
C GLN A 336 -6.59 27.31 -23.28
N ASP A 337 -5.63 26.95 -24.15
CA ASP A 337 -4.19 27.17 -24.00
C ASP A 337 -3.70 26.85 -22.57
N PRO A 338 -3.95 25.64 -22.02
CA PRO A 338 -3.59 25.31 -20.64
C PRO A 338 -2.06 25.27 -20.44
N PRO A 339 -1.57 25.41 -19.22
CA PRO A 339 -0.16 25.13 -18.89
C PRO A 339 0.09 23.61 -18.93
N LEU A 340 0.02 23.03 -20.14
CA LEU A 340 0.06 21.60 -20.35
C LEU A 340 1.43 21.02 -19.97
N ASP A 341 1.42 19.97 -19.14
CA ASP A 341 2.61 19.29 -18.63
C ASP A 341 2.89 17.96 -19.34
N ALA A 342 1.85 17.11 -19.47
CA ALA A 342 1.95 15.82 -20.11
C ALA A 342 0.57 15.24 -20.43
N TRP A 343 0.56 14.24 -21.34
CA TRP A 343 -0.59 13.39 -21.61
C TRP A 343 -0.40 12.00 -21.03
N LEU A 344 -1.42 11.47 -20.36
CA LEU A 344 -1.55 10.05 -20.04
C LEU A 344 -2.66 9.44 -20.89
N ILE A 345 -2.37 8.37 -21.60
CA ILE A 345 -3.33 7.73 -22.51
C ILE A 345 -3.79 6.42 -21.92
N PHE A 346 -5.10 6.30 -21.69
CA PHE A 346 -5.76 5.09 -21.23
C PHE A 346 -6.89 4.66 -22.15
N LYS A 347 -7.08 3.35 -22.30
CA LYS A 347 -8.29 2.78 -22.88
C LYS A 347 -9.36 2.77 -21.80
N ALA A 348 -10.48 3.43 -22.05
CA ALA A 348 -11.61 3.47 -21.10
C ALA A 348 -12.07 2.05 -20.73
N SER A 349 -12.36 1.82 -19.46
CA SER A 349 -12.85 0.54 -18.91
C SER A 349 -11.95 -0.67 -19.21
N SER A 350 -10.64 -0.44 -19.40
CA SER A 350 -9.66 -1.50 -19.63
C SER A 350 -8.47 -1.39 -18.66
N PRO A 351 -7.96 -2.51 -18.13
CA PRO A 351 -6.78 -2.48 -17.27
C PRO A 351 -5.49 -2.13 -18.02
N GLY A 352 -5.42 -2.38 -19.33
CA GLY A 352 -4.26 -2.09 -20.18
C GLY A 352 -4.62 -1.24 -21.38
N THR A 353 -3.65 -0.49 -21.92
CA THR A 353 -3.82 0.39 -23.07
C THR A 353 -3.08 -0.17 -24.29
N PRO A 354 -3.76 -0.49 -25.42
CA PRO A 354 -3.10 -0.97 -26.62
C PRO A 354 -2.13 0.06 -27.22
N ALA A 355 -0.95 -0.38 -27.67
CA ALA A 355 0.06 0.47 -28.29
C ALA A 355 -0.49 1.26 -29.51
N ALA A 356 -1.37 0.67 -30.30
CA ALA A 356 -2.02 1.34 -31.43
C ALA A 356 -2.81 2.60 -30.99
N LEU A 357 -3.48 2.55 -29.82
CA LEU A 357 -4.21 3.69 -29.28
C LEU A 357 -3.25 4.79 -28.81
N VAL A 358 -2.15 4.43 -28.16
CA VAL A 358 -1.11 5.38 -27.75
C VAL A 358 -0.49 6.07 -28.97
N ASN A 359 -0.14 5.31 -30.00
CA ASN A 359 0.43 5.85 -31.25
C ASN A 359 -0.54 6.80 -31.95
N LYS A 360 -1.83 6.46 -31.99
CA LYS A 360 -2.88 7.31 -32.51
C LYS A 360 -2.96 8.64 -31.75
N ALA A 361 -3.01 8.57 -30.42
CA ALA A 361 -3.03 9.75 -29.55
C ALA A 361 -1.77 10.61 -29.74
N ARG A 362 -0.59 10.00 -29.79
CA ARG A 362 0.67 10.70 -30.02
C ARG A 362 0.66 11.46 -31.36
N ASN A 363 0.19 10.85 -32.43
CA ASN A 363 0.12 11.50 -33.75
C ASN A 363 -0.75 12.78 -33.74
N VAL A 364 -1.87 12.77 -33.02
CA VAL A 364 -2.77 13.94 -32.93
C VAL A 364 -2.21 15.00 -31.96
N LEU A 365 -1.68 14.56 -30.82
CA LEU A 365 -1.30 15.43 -29.70
C LEU A 365 0.14 15.93 -29.75
N SER A 366 0.99 15.39 -30.65
CA SER A 366 2.41 15.80 -30.79
C SER A 366 2.61 17.28 -31.07
N ARG A 367 1.60 17.95 -31.66
CA ARG A 367 1.61 19.40 -31.91
C ARG A 367 1.78 20.25 -30.65
N PHE A 368 1.42 19.72 -29.48
CA PHE A 368 1.54 20.42 -28.21
C PHE A 368 2.92 20.25 -27.54
N GLN A 369 3.80 19.42 -28.10
CA GLN A 369 5.21 19.26 -27.70
C GLN A 369 5.44 18.92 -26.23
N VAL A 370 4.52 18.16 -25.61
CA VAL A 370 4.66 17.66 -24.24
C VAL A 370 4.77 16.13 -24.22
N PRO A 371 5.36 15.55 -23.17
CA PRO A 371 5.50 14.09 -23.02
C PRO A 371 4.16 13.34 -23.11
N VAL A 372 4.22 12.15 -23.70
CA VAL A 372 3.07 11.22 -23.77
C VAL A 372 3.44 9.93 -23.05
N GLY A 373 2.73 9.66 -21.97
CA GLY A 373 2.83 8.42 -21.20
C GLY A 373 1.60 7.53 -21.32
N SER A 374 1.74 6.33 -20.84
CA SER A 374 0.65 5.37 -20.70
C SER A 374 1.00 4.37 -19.59
N GLY A 375 0.17 3.36 -19.43
CA GLY A 375 0.29 2.29 -18.44
C GLY A 375 -1.10 1.85 -18.03
N THR A 376 -1.45 2.07 -16.77
CA THR A 376 -2.79 1.77 -16.26
C THR A 376 -3.33 2.88 -15.37
N ASN A 377 -4.65 3.09 -15.38
CA ASN A 377 -5.33 3.89 -14.36
C ASN A 377 -5.61 3.08 -13.07
N GLY A 378 -5.37 1.77 -13.12
CA GLY A 378 -5.42 0.84 -11.99
C GLY A 378 -4.11 0.78 -11.23
N TYR A 379 -3.91 -0.33 -10.53
CA TYR A 379 -2.75 -0.55 -9.66
C TYR A 379 -1.54 -1.10 -10.41
N PHE A 380 -0.43 -1.26 -9.68
CA PHE A 380 0.77 -1.89 -10.23
C PHE A 380 0.51 -3.30 -10.79
N THR A 381 -0.42 -4.06 -10.19
CA THR A 381 -0.85 -5.38 -10.69
C THR A 381 -1.26 -5.33 -12.16
N GLU A 382 -2.11 -4.37 -12.54
CA GLU A 382 -2.59 -4.23 -13.92
C GLU A 382 -1.44 -3.85 -14.85
N LEU A 383 -0.55 -2.95 -14.42
CA LEU A 383 0.65 -2.60 -15.19
C LEU A 383 1.56 -3.82 -15.40
N ASN A 384 1.79 -4.61 -14.35
CA ASN A 384 2.69 -5.76 -14.37
C ASN A 384 2.12 -6.93 -15.20
N ARG A 385 0.80 -7.13 -15.16
CA ARG A 385 0.10 -8.18 -15.94
C ARG A 385 -0.15 -7.79 -17.40
N HIS A 386 -0.31 -6.51 -17.67
CA HIS A 386 -0.58 -5.95 -19.01
C HIS A 386 0.53 -4.97 -19.42
N ARG A 387 1.79 -5.44 -19.36
CA ARG A 387 2.96 -4.59 -19.64
C ARG A 387 2.81 -3.86 -20.97
N PRO A 388 2.90 -2.52 -20.99
CA PRO A 388 2.76 -1.76 -22.22
C PRO A 388 3.97 -1.94 -23.15
N ASP A 389 3.77 -1.76 -24.46
CA ASP A 389 4.89 -1.52 -25.36
C ASP A 389 5.49 -0.13 -25.06
N ALA A 390 6.62 -0.13 -24.38
CA ALA A 390 7.26 1.08 -23.90
C ALA A 390 8.01 1.85 -25.00
N SER A 391 8.17 1.30 -26.21
CA SER A 391 8.94 1.92 -27.30
C SER A 391 8.38 3.29 -27.71
N GLY A 392 7.03 3.43 -27.67
CA GLY A 392 6.33 4.66 -27.98
C GLY A 392 6.00 5.56 -26.79
N LEU A 393 6.56 5.30 -25.58
CA LEU A 393 6.25 6.05 -24.37
C LEU A 393 7.43 6.94 -23.94
N ASP A 394 7.12 8.12 -23.40
CA ASP A 394 8.11 8.96 -22.73
C ASP A 394 8.21 8.59 -21.25
N PHE A 395 7.13 8.08 -20.64
CA PHE A 395 7.08 7.59 -19.26
C PHE A 395 5.94 6.57 -19.09
N VAL A 396 5.98 5.80 -18.00
CA VAL A 396 4.89 4.88 -17.62
C VAL A 396 4.23 5.32 -16.33
N ALA A 397 2.93 5.01 -16.17
CA ALA A 397 2.17 5.41 -14.99
C ALA A 397 1.25 4.30 -14.47
N TYR A 398 1.05 4.30 -13.15
CA TYR A 398 0.07 3.48 -12.43
C TYR A 398 -0.34 4.18 -11.14
N SER A 399 -1.45 3.76 -10.53
CA SER A 399 -1.90 4.28 -9.23
C SER A 399 -1.52 3.38 -8.07
N VAL A 400 -1.52 3.94 -6.86
CA VAL A 400 -1.22 3.22 -5.61
C VAL A 400 -2.26 3.55 -4.55
N ASN A 401 -2.72 2.54 -3.83
CA ASN A 401 -3.38 2.69 -2.53
C ASN A 401 -2.94 1.54 -1.60
N PRO A 402 -2.89 1.75 -0.27
CA PRO A 402 -2.40 0.74 0.67
C PRO A 402 -3.48 -0.26 1.11
N GLN A 403 -4.75 -0.05 0.75
CA GLN A 403 -5.88 -0.75 1.35
C GLN A 403 -6.57 -1.68 0.34
N VAL A 404 -5.85 -2.71 -0.12
CA VAL A 404 -6.41 -3.74 -1.00
C VAL A 404 -6.86 -4.97 -0.19
N HIS A 405 -6.05 -5.46 0.74
CA HIS A 405 -6.32 -6.67 1.50
C HIS A 405 -6.43 -6.46 3.01
N ALA A 406 -5.86 -5.38 3.54
CA ALA A 406 -5.87 -5.04 4.95
C ALA A 406 -6.11 -3.54 5.16
N PHE A 407 -6.68 -3.16 6.31
CA PHE A 407 -7.22 -1.82 6.53
C PHE A 407 -6.77 -1.20 7.86
N ASP A 408 -6.03 -1.96 8.69
CA ASP A 408 -5.47 -1.49 9.96
C ASP A 408 -4.22 -0.62 9.74
N ASN A 409 -3.87 0.20 10.74
CA ASN A 409 -2.77 1.16 10.65
C ASN A 409 -1.42 0.46 10.40
N ALA A 410 -1.16 -0.65 11.09
CA ALA A 410 0.09 -1.39 10.94
C ALA A 410 0.25 -1.94 9.51
N SER A 411 -0.81 -2.51 8.92
CA SER A 411 -0.81 -2.98 7.52
C SER A 411 -0.56 -1.82 6.55
N LEU A 412 -1.16 -0.64 6.77
CA LEU A 412 -0.90 0.53 5.93
C LEU A 412 0.57 0.97 5.99
N VAL A 413 1.20 0.89 7.16
CA VAL A 413 2.62 1.21 7.32
C VAL A 413 3.51 0.18 6.63
N GLU A 414 3.19 -1.10 6.75
CA GLU A 414 3.91 -2.19 6.08
C GLU A 414 3.95 -2.00 4.55
N THR A 415 2.86 -1.51 3.93
CA THR A 415 2.79 -1.28 2.48
C THR A 415 3.78 -0.25 1.95
N LEU A 416 4.28 0.65 2.80
CA LEU A 416 5.20 1.72 2.39
C LEU A 416 6.48 1.18 1.74
N GLN A 417 7.04 0.09 2.26
CA GLN A 417 8.27 -0.53 1.73
C GLN A 417 8.07 -1.00 0.29
N THR A 418 6.93 -1.60 0.01
CA THR A 418 6.59 -2.17 -1.31
C THR A 418 6.36 -1.10 -2.37
N GLN A 419 5.96 0.10 -2.00
CA GLN A 419 5.80 1.19 -2.97
C GLN A 419 7.09 1.41 -3.78
N GLY A 420 8.26 1.34 -3.12
CA GLY A 420 9.55 1.40 -3.81
C GLY A 420 9.80 0.22 -4.75
N ASP A 421 9.36 -1.00 -4.38
CA ASP A 421 9.52 -2.18 -5.23
C ASP A 421 8.70 -2.08 -6.51
N THR A 422 7.50 -1.49 -6.45
CA THR A 422 6.68 -1.25 -7.64
C THR A 422 7.36 -0.31 -8.63
N VAL A 423 8.03 0.75 -8.15
CA VAL A 423 8.79 1.69 -8.99
C VAL A 423 9.98 0.98 -9.64
N ARG A 424 10.78 0.24 -8.86
CA ARG A 424 11.94 -0.49 -9.38
C ARG A 424 11.53 -1.52 -10.43
N SER A 425 10.49 -2.30 -10.16
CA SER A 425 9.98 -3.30 -11.11
C SER A 425 9.44 -2.65 -12.39
N ALA A 426 8.65 -1.55 -12.29
CA ALA A 426 8.17 -0.82 -13.46
C ALA A 426 9.31 -0.27 -14.31
N ALA A 427 10.33 0.31 -13.69
CA ALA A 427 11.51 0.82 -14.38
C ALA A 427 12.30 -0.30 -15.06
N ALA A 428 12.47 -1.45 -14.39
CA ALA A 428 13.22 -2.59 -14.90
C ALA A 428 12.59 -3.16 -16.19
N PHE A 429 11.28 -3.40 -16.23
CA PHE A 429 10.68 -4.00 -17.42
C PHE A 429 10.30 -3.00 -18.53
N THR A 430 10.24 -1.68 -18.24
CA THR A 430 9.91 -0.68 -19.27
C THR A 430 11.13 0.12 -19.76
N GLY A 431 12.14 0.28 -18.93
CA GLY A 431 13.28 1.18 -19.20
C GLY A 431 12.88 2.66 -19.27
N LYS A 432 11.73 3.04 -18.69
CA LYS A 432 11.19 4.40 -18.77
C LYS A 432 11.10 5.07 -17.39
N PRO A 433 11.08 6.42 -17.35
CA PRO A 433 10.69 7.15 -16.16
C PRO A 433 9.35 6.66 -15.63
N VAL A 434 9.24 6.51 -14.31
CA VAL A 434 8.03 6.02 -13.64
C VAL A 434 7.31 7.18 -12.97
N VAL A 435 6.02 7.31 -13.24
CA VAL A 435 5.11 8.28 -12.64
C VAL A 435 4.07 7.52 -11.82
N VAL A 436 4.03 7.74 -10.50
CA VAL A 436 3.02 7.14 -9.63
C VAL A 436 1.87 8.12 -9.48
N SER A 437 0.72 7.80 -10.08
CA SER A 437 -0.36 8.77 -10.24
C SER A 437 -1.74 8.11 -10.38
N PRO A 438 -2.67 8.36 -9.42
CA PRO A 438 -2.41 8.99 -8.15
C PRO A 438 -2.07 8.00 -7.02
N VAL A 439 -1.57 8.52 -5.92
CA VAL A 439 -1.52 7.86 -4.62
C VAL A 439 -2.72 8.34 -3.80
N THR A 440 -3.51 7.39 -3.28
CA THR A 440 -4.68 7.65 -2.42
C THR A 440 -4.65 6.72 -1.21
N LEU A 441 -5.28 7.10 -0.09
CA LEU A 441 -5.37 6.21 1.07
C LEU A 441 -6.31 5.04 0.84
N HIS A 442 -7.39 5.24 0.08
CA HIS A 442 -8.37 4.19 -0.23
C HIS A 442 -8.51 3.99 -1.73
N ILE A 443 -9.12 2.87 -2.10
CA ILE A 443 -9.34 2.48 -3.50
C ILE A 443 -10.19 3.53 -4.25
N ARG A 444 -9.67 4.02 -5.36
CA ARG A 444 -10.34 5.00 -6.22
C ARG A 444 -11.19 4.32 -7.30
N TRP A 445 -10.66 3.28 -7.89
CA TRP A 445 -11.29 2.48 -8.94
C TRP A 445 -10.83 1.02 -8.85
N ASN A 446 -11.78 0.08 -8.97
CA ASN A 446 -11.47 -1.35 -8.99
C ASN A 446 -11.55 -1.89 -10.43
N PRO A 447 -10.41 -2.16 -11.10
CA PRO A 447 -10.39 -2.68 -12.48
C PRO A 447 -10.97 -4.10 -12.59
N ASN A 448 -11.11 -4.81 -11.47
CA ASN A 448 -11.65 -6.17 -11.41
C ASN A 448 -13.11 -6.20 -10.94
N ALA A 449 -13.75 -5.04 -10.78
CA ALA A 449 -15.17 -4.98 -10.42
C ALA A 449 -16.05 -5.58 -11.52
N THR A 450 -17.00 -6.43 -11.14
CA THR A 450 -17.97 -7.06 -12.05
C THR A 450 -19.26 -6.26 -12.17
N SER A 451 -19.41 -5.21 -11.36
CA SER A 451 -20.53 -4.27 -11.35
C SER A 451 -20.08 -2.91 -10.84
N ASP A 452 -20.83 -1.88 -11.13
CA ASP A 452 -20.62 -0.56 -10.53
C ASP A 452 -20.80 -0.62 -9.02
N ASP A 453 -20.06 0.25 -8.31
CA ASP A 453 -20.26 0.43 -6.88
C ASP A 453 -21.71 0.87 -6.59
N PRO A 454 -22.38 0.31 -5.58
CA PRO A 454 -23.69 0.78 -5.20
C PRO A 454 -23.57 2.24 -4.71
N PRO A 455 -24.63 3.06 -4.91
CA PRO A 455 -24.62 4.43 -4.40
C PRO A 455 -24.46 4.41 -2.88
N THR A 456 -23.63 5.34 -2.38
CA THR A 456 -23.40 5.49 -0.93
C THR A 456 -24.73 5.78 -0.21
N PRO A 457 -25.11 5.01 0.82
CA PRO A 457 -26.30 5.29 1.60
C PRO A 457 -26.24 6.69 2.24
N PRO A 458 -27.39 7.40 2.35
CA PRO A 458 -27.42 8.69 3.00
C PRO A 458 -26.85 8.65 4.43
N GLY A 459 -26.03 9.63 4.79
CA GLY A 459 -25.42 9.73 6.13
C GLY A 459 -24.22 8.82 6.35
N GLN A 460 -23.68 8.20 5.32
CA GLN A 460 -22.42 7.42 5.34
C GLN A 460 -21.35 8.09 4.49
N LEU A 461 -20.09 7.87 4.85
CA LEU A 461 -18.96 8.28 4.01
C LEU A 461 -18.86 7.35 2.79
N PRO A 462 -18.56 7.88 1.59
CA PRO A 462 -18.21 7.05 0.44
C PRO A 462 -17.04 6.11 0.74
N ARG A 463 -17.03 4.92 0.14
CA ARG A 463 -15.97 3.92 0.35
C ARG A 463 -14.56 4.41 0.00
N GLN A 464 -14.45 5.45 -0.83
CA GLN A 464 -13.17 6.05 -1.21
C GLN A 464 -12.60 6.97 -0.12
N VAL A 465 -13.43 7.37 0.85
CA VAL A 465 -13.05 8.31 1.91
C VAL A 465 -12.45 7.56 3.10
N ASP A 466 -11.29 7.99 3.53
CA ASP A 466 -10.61 7.52 4.73
C ASP A 466 -10.39 8.68 5.69
N THR A 467 -10.87 8.57 6.91
CA THR A 467 -10.74 9.63 7.93
C THR A 467 -9.30 9.84 8.38
N ARG A 468 -8.38 8.94 8.09
CA ARG A 468 -6.93 9.16 8.29
C ARG A 468 -6.37 10.27 7.40
N GLN A 469 -7.08 10.64 6.32
CA GLN A 469 -6.72 11.77 5.44
C GLN A 469 -6.51 13.08 6.22
N LEU A 470 -7.34 13.35 7.24
CA LEU A 470 -7.28 14.56 8.06
C LEU A 470 -6.43 14.42 9.33
N SER A 471 -5.70 13.30 9.50
CA SER A 471 -5.02 12.95 10.76
C SER A 471 -3.49 13.11 10.69
N GLN A 472 -2.84 13.06 11.86
CA GLN A 472 -1.38 13.00 11.97
C GLN A 472 -0.81 11.72 11.34
N PHE A 473 -1.50 10.56 11.53
CA PHE A 473 -1.14 9.31 10.86
C PHE A 473 -1.10 9.48 9.32
N GLY A 474 -2.11 10.15 8.74
CA GLY A 474 -2.13 10.42 7.30
C GLY A 474 -0.93 11.24 6.83
N ALA A 475 -0.48 12.21 7.64
CA ALA A 475 0.73 12.99 7.37
C ALA A 475 2.00 12.13 7.46
N ALA A 476 2.14 11.33 8.51
CA ALA A 476 3.26 10.42 8.70
C ALA A 476 3.35 9.38 7.56
N TRP A 477 2.23 8.76 7.22
CA TRP A 477 2.14 7.81 6.10
C TRP A 477 2.50 8.47 4.77
N THR A 478 2.03 9.71 4.52
CA THR A 478 2.37 10.48 3.30
C THR A 478 3.87 10.72 3.19
N LEU A 479 4.55 11.08 4.30
CA LEU A 479 6.00 11.22 4.31
C LEU A 479 6.72 9.90 3.99
N GLY A 480 6.26 8.79 4.59
CA GLY A 480 6.77 7.46 4.31
C GLY A 480 6.60 7.06 2.84
N SER A 481 5.43 7.34 2.26
CA SER A 481 5.14 7.11 0.84
C SER A 481 6.09 7.90 -0.08
N ILE A 482 6.25 9.21 0.17
CA ILE A 482 7.19 10.05 -0.58
C ILE A 482 8.62 9.49 -0.49
N LYS A 483 9.06 9.12 0.72
CA LYS A 483 10.39 8.53 0.93
C LYS A 483 10.61 7.30 0.05
N HIS A 484 9.75 6.30 0.16
CA HIS A 484 9.95 5.03 -0.52
C HIS A 484 9.84 5.15 -2.05
N LEU A 485 8.88 5.94 -2.55
CA LEU A 485 8.72 6.20 -3.98
C LEU A 485 9.90 6.99 -4.56
N ALA A 486 10.32 8.05 -3.87
CA ALA A 486 11.40 8.91 -4.32
C ALA A 486 12.76 8.20 -4.30
N GLU A 487 13.08 7.49 -3.19
CA GLU A 487 14.34 6.74 -3.07
C GLU A 487 14.42 5.58 -4.07
N ALA A 488 13.28 5.10 -4.57
CA ALA A 488 13.23 4.11 -5.65
C ALA A 488 13.32 4.70 -7.07
N GLY A 489 13.32 6.04 -7.20
CA GLY A 489 13.52 6.75 -8.47
C GLY A 489 12.24 7.13 -9.20
N ALA A 490 11.09 7.26 -8.51
CA ALA A 490 9.88 7.84 -9.11
C ALA A 490 10.18 9.25 -9.63
N SER A 491 9.86 9.53 -10.90
CA SER A 491 10.13 10.82 -11.54
C SER A 491 9.09 11.88 -11.17
N ALA A 492 7.85 11.45 -10.99
CA ALA A 492 6.76 12.29 -10.51
C ALA A 492 5.76 11.45 -9.69
N ILE A 493 5.09 12.12 -8.75
CA ILE A 493 4.08 11.50 -7.89
C ILE A 493 2.88 12.46 -7.83
N THR A 494 1.67 11.94 -7.98
CA THR A 494 0.44 12.72 -7.77
C THR A 494 -0.23 12.23 -6.51
N TYR A 495 -0.48 13.11 -5.53
CA TYR A 495 -1.19 12.77 -4.30
C TYR A 495 -2.59 13.36 -4.31
N TYR A 496 -3.57 12.66 -3.74
CA TYR A 496 -4.85 13.20 -3.31
C TYR A 496 -5.52 14.20 -4.28
N GLU A 497 -6.60 14.82 -3.84
CA GLU A 497 -7.29 15.89 -4.55
C GLU A 497 -6.96 17.27 -3.96
N LEU A 498 -7.51 18.32 -4.54
CA LEU A 498 -7.31 19.70 -4.07
C LEU A 498 -8.00 19.92 -2.73
N THR A 499 -9.32 19.66 -2.66
CA THR A 499 -10.16 20.01 -1.52
C THR A 499 -11.20 18.95 -1.17
N GLY A 500 -11.71 18.98 0.05
CA GLY A 500 -12.74 18.08 0.55
C GLY A 500 -12.18 16.74 1.07
N TRP A 501 -13.03 15.75 1.22
CA TRP A 501 -12.71 14.48 1.90
C TRP A 501 -11.51 13.71 1.32
N LEU A 502 -11.26 13.85 0.02
CA LEU A 502 -10.13 13.21 -0.69
C LEU A 502 -8.96 14.18 -0.93
N GLY A 503 -9.12 15.41 -0.48
CA GLY A 503 -8.19 16.52 -0.72
C GLY A 503 -7.08 16.65 0.31
N VAL A 504 -6.30 17.71 0.14
CA VAL A 504 -5.22 18.10 1.07
C VAL A 504 -5.68 19.16 2.07
N MET A 505 -6.88 19.68 1.89
CA MET A 505 -7.54 20.63 2.80
C MET A 505 -9.07 20.52 2.71
N GLU A 506 -9.78 20.95 3.74
CA GLU A 506 -11.23 20.99 3.69
C GLU A 506 -11.72 22.20 2.86
N ARG A 507 -12.91 22.07 2.27
CA ARG A 507 -13.57 23.16 1.55
C ARG A 507 -14.00 24.25 2.50
N GLU A 508 -14.08 25.49 2.01
CA GLU A 508 -14.64 26.60 2.80
C GLU A 508 -16.10 26.35 3.25
N THR A 509 -16.85 25.53 2.51
CA THR A 509 -18.21 25.11 2.88
C THR A 509 -18.24 24.10 4.02
N GLY A 510 -17.10 23.51 4.38
CA GLY A 510 -16.98 22.45 5.38
C GLY A 510 -17.42 21.06 4.90
N SER A 511 -17.21 20.08 5.78
CA SER A 511 -17.59 18.69 5.52
C SER A 511 -19.11 18.52 5.46
N PRO A 512 -19.66 17.86 4.44
CA PRO A 512 -21.08 17.49 4.38
C PRO A 512 -21.53 16.58 5.54
N LEU A 513 -20.62 15.84 6.17
CA LEU A 513 -20.87 14.92 7.28
C LEU A 513 -19.87 15.18 8.42
N PRO A 514 -19.93 16.33 9.12
CA PRO A 514 -18.91 16.72 10.09
C PRO A 514 -18.82 15.79 11.31
N ALA A 515 -19.89 15.03 11.62
CA ALA A 515 -19.84 14.03 12.68
C ALA A 515 -18.99 12.80 12.32
N LEU A 516 -18.88 12.47 11.03
CA LEU A 516 -18.09 11.32 10.53
C LEU A 516 -16.72 11.75 10.02
N PHE A 517 -16.60 12.95 9.47
CA PHE A 517 -15.37 13.54 8.96
C PHE A 517 -15.21 14.95 9.56
N PRO A 518 -14.66 15.06 10.80
CA PRO A 518 -14.64 16.28 11.60
C PRO A 518 -13.49 17.22 11.20
N SER A 519 -13.50 17.71 9.97
CA SER A 519 -12.56 18.68 9.44
C SER A 519 -13.05 20.12 9.71
N GLU A 520 -12.12 21.06 9.77
CA GLU A 520 -12.42 22.48 9.90
C GLU A 520 -12.54 23.14 8.52
N PRO A 521 -13.62 23.91 8.25
CA PRO A 521 -13.85 24.56 6.96
C PRO A 521 -12.64 25.40 6.51
N GLY A 522 -12.18 25.20 5.28
CA GLY A 522 -11.09 25.93 4.67
C GLY A 522 -9.69 25.66 5.25
N GLN A 523 -9.54 24.71 6.18
CA GLN A 523 -8.25 24.43 6.81
C GLN A 523 -7.51 23.29 6.10
N PRO A 524 -6.17 23.42 5.94
CA PRO A 524 -5.30 22.33 5.50
C PRO A 524 -5.30 21.15 6.47
N TYR A 525 -5.19 19.93 5.93
CA TYR A 525 -4.92 18.73 6.72
C TYR A 525 -3.42 18.62 7.05
N PRO A 526 -3.00 17.87 8.10
CA PRO A 526 -1.60 17.75 8.48
C PRO A 526 -0.65 17.31 7.34
N LEU A 527 -1.13 16.49 6.41
CA LEU A 527 -0.38 16.05 5.23
C LEU A 527 -0.03 17.18 4.24
N PHE A 528 -0.75 18.32 4.30
CA PHE A 528 -0.47 19.48 3.48
C PHE A 528 0.93 20.04 3.74
N ASP A 529 1.32 20.13 5.01
CA ASP A 529 2.64 20.65 5.40
C ASP A 529 3.77 19.71 4.97
N VAL A 530 3.52 18.39 4.93
CA VAL A 530 4.47 17.40 4.39
C VAL A 530 4.71 17.66 2.90
N LEU A 531 3.63 17.74 2.11
CA LEU A 531 3.73 17.97 0.67
C LEU A 531 4.38 19.32 0.35
N ARG A 532 3.98 20.39 1.07
CA ARG A 532 4.57 21.72 0.93
C ARG A 532 6.07 21.69 1.21
N SER A 533 6.47 21.05 2.31
CA SER A 533 7.86 20.97 2.75
C SER A 533 8.76 20.28 1.73
N VAL A 534 8.26 19.24 1.07
CA VAL A 534 9.00 18.56 -0.01
C VAL A 534 9.04 19.41 -1.27
N ASN A 535 7.94 20.05 -1.67
CA ASN A 535 7.87 20.89 -2.87
C ASN A 535 8.74 22.16 -2.77
N GLU A 536 9.02 22.67 -1.58
CA GLU A 536 9.99 23.75 -1.36
C GLU A 536 11.40 23.36 -1.80
N PHE A 537 11.72 22.06 -1.86
CA PHE A 537 13.00 21.53 -2.33
C PHE A 537 12.95 21.00 -3.77
N ALA A 538 11.92 21.34 -4.55
CA ALA A 538 11.82 20.95 -5.96
C ALA A 538 13.08 21.35 -6.75
N GLY A 539 13.62 20.42 -7.56
CA GLY A 539 14.88 20.56 -8.27
C GLY A 539 16.14 20.35 -7.43
N GLY A 540 15.97 19.96 -6.16
CA GLY A 540 17.03 19.50 -5.26
C GLY A 540 17.23 18.00 -5.28
N THR A 541 17.88 17.48 -4.25
CA THR A 541 18.17 16.06 -4.05
C THR A 541 17.68 15.56 -2.70
N ILE A 542 17.43 14.26 -2.63
CA ILE A 542 17.18 13.50 -1.42
C ILE A 542 18.44 12.70 -1.11
N ARG A 543 18.95 12.77 0.12
CA ARG A 543 19.91 11.78 0.63
C ARG A 543 19.12 10.58 1.17
N VAL A 544 19.49 9.39 0.70
CA VAL A 544 18.86 8.15 1.15
C VAL A 544 19.16 7.91 2.64
N MET A 545 18.14 7.68 3.42
CA MET A 545 18.22 7.41 4.86
C MET A 545 17.67 6.02 5.17
N ARG A 546 18.39 5.26 5.98
CA ARG A 546 17.97 3.94 6.48
C ARG A 546 17.59 4.04 7.95
N SER A 547 16.46 3.43 8.32
CA SER A 547 15.99 3.29 9.70
C SER A 547 16.32 1.89 10.23
N SER A 548 16.74 1.78 11.50
CA SER A 548 16.88 0.49 12.18
C SER A 548 15.53 -0.18 12.49
N ALA A 549 14.44 0.60 12.52
CA ALA A 549 13.09 0.11 12.74
C ALA A 549 12.09 0.84 11.80
N PRO A 550 12.09 0.51 10.49
CA PRO A 550 11.34 1.27 9.47
C PRO A 550 9.82 1.19 9.60
N LEU A 551 9.29 0.22 10.34
CA LEU A 551 7.85 0.13 10.65
C LEU A 551 7.46 1.00 11.87
N ARG A 552 8.44 1.51 12.64
CA ARG A 552 8.19 2.45 13.75
C ARG A 552 8.42 3.89 13.34
N ALA A 553 9.54 4.17 12.66
CA ALA A 553 9.84 5.52 12.21
C ALA A 553 10.74 5.53 10.97
N VAL A 554 10.56 6.55 10.13
CA VAL A 554 11.40 6.81 8.95
C VAL A 554 11.82 8.27 8.89
N GLY A 555 12.82 8.54 8.05
CA GLY A 555 13.27 9.90 7.78
C GLY A 555 13.57 10.16 6.30
N LEU A 556 13.51 11.43 5.93
CA LEU A 556 13.81 11.96 4.60
C LEU A 556 14.72 13.17 4.76
N VAL A 557 15.83 13.21 4.02
CA VAL A 557 16.74 14.37 3.99
C VAL A 557 16.70 15.01 2.62
N LEU A 558 16.28 16.27 2.58
CA LEU A 558 16.18 17.09 1.37
C LEU A 558 17.32 18.09 1.33
N GLU A 559 17.93 18.29 0.16
CA GLU A 559 19.00 19.27 -0.04
C GLU A 559 18.77 20.09 -1.30
N ARG A 560 18.98 21.41 -1.20
CA ARG A 560 18.92 22.32 -2.33
C ARG A 560 19.70 23.61 -2.04
N GLY A 561 20.68 23.95 -2.90
CA GLY A 561 21.38 25.24 -2.84
C GLY A 561 22.05 25.54 -1.50
N GLY A 562 22.60 24.51 -0.81
CA GLY A 562 23.23 24.65 0.51
C GLY A 562 22.27 24.59 1.70
N SER A 563 20.96 24.59 1.46
CA SER A 563 19.93 24.34 2.49
C SER A 563 19.66 22.85 2.62
N MET A 564 19.41 22.40 3.83
CA MET A 564 19.06 21.02 4.15
C MET A 564 17.79 21.01 5.01
N ARG A 565 16.93 20.03 4.79
CA ARG A 565 15.75 19.75 5.62
C ARG A 565 15.71 18.28 5.98
N ILE A 566 15.55 17.98 7.27
CA ILE A 566 15.32 16.64 7.78
C ILE A 566 13.84 16.56 8.17
N MET A 567 13.15 15.55 7.65
CA MET A 567 11.77 15.25 7.98
C MET A 567 11.72 13.86 8.58
N LEU A 568 11.07 13.71 9.74
CA LEU A 568 10.93 12.43 10.46
C LEU A 568 9.47 12.12 10.65
N ALA A 569 9.07 10.86 10.49
CA ALA A 569 7.72 10.38 10.75
C ALA A 569 7.73 9.26 11.77
N ASN A 570 6.85 9.33 12.76
CA ASN A 570 6.50 8.27 13.68
C ASN A 570 5.21 7.58 13.19
N PHE A 571 5.22 6.26 13.06
CA PHE A 571 4.08 5.48 12.54
C PHE A 571 3.25 4.79 13.61
N ILE A 572 3.66 4.84 14.86
CA ILE A 572 3.00 4.13 15.96
C ILE A 572 2.32 5.09 16.93
N ASN A 573 1.35 4.58 17.67
CA ASN A 573 0.62 5.30 18.71
C ASN A 573 1.40 5.34 20.04
N ASP A 574 2.71 5.58 19.94
CA ASP A 574 3.60 5.70 21.11
C ASP A 574 4.74 6.67 20.78
N TYR A 575 5.48 7.10 21.81
CA TYR A 575 6.68 7.91 21.65
C TYR A 575 7.81 7.08 21.03
N VAL A 576 8.59 7.69 20.15
CA VAL A 576 9.75 7.06 19.52
C VAL A 576 10.97 7.93 19.65
N ASP A 577 11.98 7.46 20.38
CA ASP A 577 13.28 8.10 20.43
C ASP A 577 14.04 7.82 19.13
N VAL A 578 14.48 8.88 18.46
CA VAL A 578 15.19 8.82 17.19
C VAL A 578 16.56 9.48 17.34
N ARG A 579 17.58 8.82 16.80
CA ARG A 579 18.93 9.37 16.67
C ARG A 579 19.43 9.30 15.23
N ILE A 580 19.88 10.44 14.72
CA ILE A 580 20.60 10.55 13.44
C ILE A 580 22.03 10.97 13.78
N PRO A 581 22.99 10.04 13.76
CA PRO A 581 24.38 10.32 14.17
C PRO A 581 24.96 11.53 13.44
N GLY A 582 25.43 12.53 14.18
CA GLY A 582 26.01 13.76 13.65
C GLY A 582 25.02 14.84 13.19
N PHE A 583 23.69 14.59 13.32
CA PHE A 583 22.65 15.54 12.89
C PHE A 583 21.66 15.88 13.99
N LEU A 584 20.95 14.90 14.54
CA LEU A 584 19.80 15.13 15.42
C LEU A 584 19.56 13.97 16.38
N GLU A 585 19.13 14.30 17.61
CA GLU A 585 18.53 13.37 18.54
C GLU A 585 17.25 13.98 19.09
N THR A 586 16.13 13.26 19.02
CA THR A 586 14.80 13.77 19.37
C THR A 586 13.84 12.64 19.69
N THR A 587 12.79 12.96 20.46
CA THR A 587 11.64 12.08 20.69
C THR A 587 10.49 12.53 19.81
N LEU A 588 9.91 11.61 19.04
CA LEU A 588 8.73 11.84 18.20
C LEU A 588 7.47 11.46 18.99
N GLU A 589 6.51 12.36 19.05
CA GLU A 589 5.17 12.05 19.60
C GLU A 589 4.42 11.03 18.72
N PRO A 590 3.36 10.38 19.24
CA PRO A 590 2.53 9.46 18.47
C PRO A 590 2.09 10.04 17.12
N TYR A 591 2.39 9.32 16.04
CA TYR A 591 2.08 9.69 14.65
C TYR A 591 2.62 11.06 14.19
N ALA A 592 3.54 11.66 14.92
CA ALA A 592 4.06 12.99 14.59
C ALA A 592 4.94 12.98 13.34
N VAL A 593 4.89 14.09 12.61
CA VAL A 593 5.89 14.47 11.62
C VAL A 593 6.68 15.66 12.16
N VAL A 594 8.00 15.49 12.25
CA VAL A 594 8.92 16.55 12.69
C VAL A 594 9.73 17.04 11.49
N ILE A 595 9.84 18.36 11.33
CA ILE A 595 10.57 19.03 10.27
C ILE A 595 11.66 19.90 10.90
N ALA A 596 12.90 19.68 10.55
CA ALA A 596 14.05 20.44 11.04
C ALA A 596 14.90 20.97 9.86
N ASP A 597 15.12 22.27 9.84
CA ASP A 597 15.97 22.93 8.83
C ASP A 597 17.40 23.06 9.33
N GLY A 598 18.37 22.93 8.41
CA GLY A 598 19.79 23.03 8.65
C GLY A 598 20.55 23.50 7.41
N GLN A 599 21.88 23.49 7.52
CA GLN A 599 22.76 23.75 6.38
C GLN A 599 23.46 22.45 5.98
N SER A 600 23.55 22.21 4.67
CA SER A 600 24.37 21.13 4.14
C SER A 600 25.83 21.49 4.34
N ASN A 601 26.53 20.71 5.19
CA ASN A 601 27.99 20.77 5.22
C ASN A 601 28.48 20.12 3.91
N GLY A 602 28.97 20.94 2.96
CA GLY A 602 29.43 20.53 1.66
C GLY A 602 30.57 19.52 1.66
#